data_578280432d0e1be1889a2b8aa90e6ac9
#
_entry.id   578280432d0e1be1889a2b8aa90e6ac9
#
_cell.length_a   1.000
_cell.length_b   1.000
_cell.length_c   1.000
_cell.angle_alpha   90.00
_cell.angle_beta   90.00
_cell.angle_gamma   90.00
#
_symmetry.space_group_name_H-M   'P 1'
#
loop_
_entity.id
_entity.type
_entity.pdbx_description
1 polymer ?
#
loop_
_entity_poly.entity_id
_entity_poly.type
_entity_poly.pdbx_seq_one_letter_code
_entity_poly.pdbx_strand_id
1 'polypeptide(L)'
;MVRGDVYLVDLNPTKGTEIKKTRPAVIISPDEMNRTLKTVIIAPLTSTIRIFPFRTDCTFQRKKGQIALDQIRSLDKKRLIKKVGNFSSPKINNILEKLSMIFSP
;
A
#
# COMPACT_ATOMS: atom_id res chain seq x y z
N MET A 1 2.39 -6.14 -13.18
CA MET A 1 2.14 -5.67 -11.80
C MET A 1 1.03 -6.50 -11.19
N VAL A 2 1.27 -7.02 -10.02
CA VAL A 2 0.33 -7.91 -9.35
C VAL A 2 0.12 -7.45 -7.91
N ARG A 3 -0.98 -7.91 -7.30
CA ARG A 3 -1.26 -7.65 -5.89
C ARG A 3 -0.08 -8.12 -5.03
N GLY A 4 0.37 -7.28 -4.12
CA GLY A 4 1.52 -7.55 -3.26
C GLY A 4 2.83 -6.97 -3.75
N ASP A 5 2.90 -6.56 -5.02
CA ASP A 5 4.07 -5.84 -5.51
C ASP A 5 4.21 -4.51 -4.78
N VAL A 6 5.45 -4.14 -4.48
CA VAL A 6 5.77 -2.85 -3.87
C VAL A 6 6.42 -1.97 -4.93
N TYR A 7 5.83 -0.81 -5.13
CA TYR A 7 6.33 0.20 -6.06
C TYR A 7 6.72 1.46 -5.32
N LEU A 8 7.76 2.11 -5.83
CA LEU A 8 8.02 3.50 -5.46
C LEU A 8 6.97 4.33 -6.20
N VAL A 9 6.21 5.14 -5.48
CA VAL A 9 5.09 5.90 -6.05
C VAL A 9 5.20 7.38 -5.68
N ASP A 10 4.62 8.22 -6.53
CA ASP A 10 4.48 9.65 -6.25
C ASP A 10 3.09 9.91 -5.68
N LEU A 11 3.03 10.25 -4.40
CA LEU A 11 1.79 10.52 -3.68
C LEU A 11 1.37 11.99 -3.70
N ASN A 12 2.21 12.86 -4.25
CA ASN A 12 1.90 14.28 -4.31
C ASN A 12 0.88 14.58 -5.42
N PRO A 13 0.01 15.60 -5.27
CA PRO A 13 -0.17 16.40 -4.05
C PRO A 13 -1.00 15.65 -3.00
N THR A 14 -0.73 15.94 -1.73
CA THR A 14 -1.49 15.40 -0.59
C THR A 14 -1.94 16.54 0.32
N LYS A 15 -2.92 16.26 1.20
CA LYS A 15 -3.48 17.27 2.10
C LYS A 15 -3.44 16.79 3.55
N GLY A 16 -3.19 17.74 4.46
CA GLY A 16 -3.30 17.50 5.90
C GLY A 16 -2.38 16.39 6.40
N THR A 17 -2.96 15.40 7.04
CA THR A 17 -2.23 14.27 7.64
C THR A 17 -1.96 13.12 6.68
N GLU A 18 -2.32 13.26 5.41
CA GLU A 18 -2.01 12.24 4.41
C GLU A 18 -0.50 12.05 4.29
N ILE A 19 -0.08 10.80 4.07
CA ILE A 19 1.32 10.48 3.84
C ILE A 19 1.75 11.10 2.52
N LYS A 20 2.81 11.90 2.58
CA LYS A 20 3.29 12.73 1.45
C LYS A 20 4.51 12.12 0.77
N LYS A 21 4.88 12.72 -0.36
CA LYS A 21 6.14 12.50 -1.10
C LYS A 21 6.16 11.18 -1.87
N THR A 22 7.30 10.88 -2.40
CA THR A 22 7.64 9.64 -3.06
C THR A 22 7.92 8.58 -1.99
N ARG A 23 7.19 7.47 -2.02
CA ARG A 23 7.30 6.42 -1.02
C ARG A 23 7.07 5.06 -1.63
N PRO A 24 7.59 4.00 -1.00
CA PRO A 24 7.12 2.65 -1.31
C PRO A 24 5.65 2.50 -0.94
N ALA A 25 4.91 1.81 -1.80
CA ALA A 25 3.51 1.48 -1.55
C ALA A 25 3.23 0.10 -2.12
N VAL A 26 2.40 -0.66 -1.41
CA VAL A 26 2.02 -2.00 -1.85
C VAL A 26 0.73 -1.94 -2.66
N ILE A 27 0.70 -2.66 -3.77
CA ILE A 27 -0.50 -2.79 -4.60
C ILE A 27 -1.42 -3.79 -3.92
N ILE A 28 -2.63 -3.34 -3.56
CA ILE A 28 -3.62 -4.17 -2.88
C ILE A 28 -4.81 -4.52 -3.76
N SER A 29 -4.98 -3.86 -4.89
CA SER A 29 -6.05 -4.18 -5.83
C SER A 29 -5.80 -5.53 -6.50
N PRO A 30 -6.87 -6.27 -6.85
CA PRO A 30 -6.73 -7.58 -7.46
C PRO A 30 -6.14 -7.48 -8.87
N ASP A 31 -5.49 -8.55 -9.30
CA ASP A 31 -4.77 -8.58 -10.57
C ASP A 31 -5.67 -8.27 -11.76
N GLU A 32 -6.93 -8.67 -11.71
CA GLU A 32 -7.89 -8.37 -12.77
C GLU A 32 -8.08 -6.86 -12.93
N MET A 33 -8.27 -6.14 -11.81
CA MET A 33 -8.34 -4.68 -11.84
C MET A 33 -7.05 -4.07 -12.38
N ASN A 34 -5.92 -4.61 -11.93
CA ASN A 34 -4.60 -4.07 -12.30
C ASN A 34 -4.33 -4.20 -13.80
N ARG A 35 -4.92 -5.21 -14.46
CA ARG A 35 -4.76 -5.40 -15.89
C ARG A 35 -5.72 -4.53 -16.72
N THR A 36 -6.89 -4.25 -16.19
CA THR A 36 -7.97 -3.62 -16.98
C THR A 36 -8.10 -2.13 -16.77
N LEU A 37 -7.74 -1.61 -15.60
CA LEU A 37 -7.91 -0.19 -15.28
C LEU A 37 -6.60 0.59 -15.44
N LYS A 38 -6.73 1.90 -15.62
CA LYS A 38 -5.59 2.82 -15.64
C LYS A 38 -5.13 3.19 -14.23
N THR A 39 -5.83 2.74 -13.22
CA THR A 39 -5.54 2.99 -11.82
C THR A 39 -5.30 1.70 -11.08
N VAL A 40 -4.63 1.80 -9.93
CA VAL A 40 -4.44 0.73 -8.96
C VAL A 40 -4.82 1.25 -7.59
N ILE A 41 -5.16 0.36 -6.66
CA ILE A 41 -5.36 0.72 -5.27
C ILE A 41 -4.10 0.34 -4.52
N ILE A 42 -3.54 1.31 -3.81
CA ILE A 42 -2.30 1.12 -3.05
C ILE A 42 -2.48 1.46 -1.58
N ALA A 43 -1.58 0.92 -0.77
CA ALA A 43 -1.41 1.30 0.63
C ALA A 43 0.03 1.76 0.82
N PRO A 44 0.27 2.97 1.31
CA PRO A 44 1.63 3.46 1.49
C PRO A 44 2.33 2.77 2.66
N LEU A 45 3.63 2.58 2.53
CA LEU A 45 4.51 2.15 3.62
C LEU A 45 5.03 3.40 4.33
N THR A 46 5.12 3.33 5.64
CA THR A 46 5.63 4.43 6.46
C THR A 46 6.57 3.91 7.53
N SER A 47 7.62 4.69 7.83
CA SER A 47 8.53 4.40 8.94
C SER A 47 7.95 4.86 10.28
N THR A 48 6.90 5.67 10.25
CA THR A 48 6.24 6.15 11.46
C THR A 48 5.34 5.04 12.02
N ILE A 49 5.66 4.58 13.21
CA ILE A 49 4.91 3.50 13.86
C ILE A 49 3.77 4.11 14.69
N ARG A 50 2.55 3.62 14.45
CA ARG A 50 1.36 3.99 15.21
C ARG A 50 0.73 2.73 15.79
N ILE A 51 0.13 2.85 16.96
CA ILE A 51 -0.59 1.74 17.59
C ILE A 51 -2.04 1.78 17.12
N PHE A 52 -2.26 1.32 15.89
CA PHE A 52 -3.59 1.26 15.28
C PHE A 52 -3.86 -0.15 14.78
N PRO A 53 -5.06 -0.71 15.04
CA PRO A 53 -5.40 -2.07 14.58
C PRO A 53 -5.49 -2.21 13.06
N PHE A 54 -5.64 -1.10 12.35
CA PHE A 54 -5.74 -1.06 10.89
C PHE A 54 -4.39 -0.77 10.22
N ARG A 55 -3.28 -0.91 10.95
CA ARG A 55 -1.94 -0.86 10.39
C ARG A 55 -1.28 -2.22 10.54
N THR A 56 -0.52 -2.62 9.53
CA THR A 56 0.19 -3.89 9.52
C THR A 56 1.67 -3.64 9.61
N ASP A 57 2.32 -4.20 10.64
CA ASP A 57 3.78 -4.10 10.76
C ASP A 57 4.44 -4.84 9.60
N CYS A 58 5.52 -4.25 9.10
CA CYS A 58 6.30 -4.87 8.04
C CYS A 58 7.77 -4.52 8.18
N THR A 59 8.61 -5.32 7.52
CA THR A 59 10.01 -4.98 7.32
C THR A 59 10.23 -4.94 5.82
N PHE A 60 10.71 -3.80 5.33
CA PHE A 60 10.95 -3.61 3.92
C PHE A 60 12.34 -3.00 3.72
N GLN A 61 13.16 -3.63 2.88
CA GLN A 61 14.54 -3.22 2.65
C GLN A 61 15.32 -3.03 3.97
N ARG A 62 15.14 -4.00 4.89
CA ARG A 62 15.80 -4.06 6.22
C ARG A 62 15.34 -2.95 7.17
N LYS A 63 14.30 -2.22 6.84
CA LYS A 63 13.74 -1.18 7.72
C LYS A 63 12.39 -1.61 8.25
N LYS A 64 12.20 -1.47 9.55
CA LYS A 64 10.90 -1.69 10.18
C LYS A 64 9.98 -0.53 9.89
N GLY A 65 8.73 -0.84 9.62
CA GLY A 65 7.72 0.16 9.34
C GLY A 65 6.34 -0.44 9.42
N GLN A 66 5.39 0.26 8.83
CA GLN A 66 4.00 -0.19 8.78
C GLN A 66 3.42 0.05 7.39
N ILE A 67 2.45 -0.78 7.06
CA ILE A 67 1.59 -0.56 5.90
C ILE A 67 0.36 0.18 6.41
N ALA A 68 0.13 1.39 5.88
CA ALA A 68 -0.94 2.27 6.35
C ALA A 68 -2.25 1.94 5.63
N LEU A 69 -2.98 0.96 6.15
CA LEU A 69 -4.26 0.54 5.56
C LEU A 69 -5.35 1.59 5.75
N ASP A 70 -5.17 2.51 6.70
CA ASP A 70 -6.05 3.67 6.88
C ASP A 70 -5.86 4.73 5.80
N GLN A 71 -4.84 4.59 4.96
CA GLN A 71 -4.52 5.55 3.90
C GLN A 71 -4.50 4.91 2.51
N ILE A 72 -5.27 3.86 2.33
CA ILE A 72 -5.41 3.28 0.98
C ILE A 72 -6.01 4.31 0.04
N ARG A 73 -5.55 4.29 -1.20
CA ARG A 73 -6.06 5.21 -2.21
C ARG A 73 -5.90 4.63 -3.61
N SER A 74 -6.75 5.10 -4.50
CA SER A 74 -6.60 4.87 -5.93
C SER A 74 -5.49 5.77 -6.45
N LEU A 75 -4.66 5.22 -7.32
CA LEU A 75 -3.53 5.95 -7.89
C LEU A 75 -3.44 5.66 -9.38
N ASP A 76 -3.26 6.70 -10.20
CA ASP A 76 -3.01 6.51 -11.63
C ASP A 76 -1.70 5.74 -11.81
N LYS A 77 -1.69 4.79 -12.73
CA LYS A 77 -0.48 3.99 -13.01
C LYS A 77 0.72 4.83 -13.41
N LYS A 78 0.48 6.03 -13.95
CA LYS A 78 1.55 6.96 -14.30
C LYS A 78 2.35 7.44 -13.10
N ARG A 79 1.78 7.31 -11.89
CA ARG A 79 2.47 7.68 -10.65
C ARG A 79 3.33 6.57 -10.07
N LEU A 80 3.29 5.38 -10.67
CA LEU A 80 4.17 4.27 -10.30
C LEU A 80 5.53 4.51 -10.96
N ILE A 81 6.56 4.69 -10.13
CA ILE A 81 7.89 5.04 -10.63
C ILE A 81 8.67 3.79 -11.01
N LYS A 82 8.80 2.84 -10.06
CA LYS A 82 9.47 1.56 -10.32
C LYS A 82 9.08 0.54 -9.28
N LYS A 83 9.11 -0.73 -9.66
CA LYS A 83 8.94 -1.84 -8.73
C LYS A 83 10.19 -1.96 -7.86
N VAL A 84 10.02 -2.00 -6.55
CA VAL A 84 11.12 -2.10 -5.59
C VAL A 84 11.08 -3.36 -4.73
N GLY A 85 10.07 -4.19 -4.89
CA GLY A 85 9.97 -5.44 -4.16
C GLY A 85 8.57 -6.03 -4.22
N ASN A 86 8.31 -6.97 -3.31
CA ASN A 86 7.00 -7.57 -3.16
C ASN A 86 6.89 -8.17 -1.75
N PHE A 87 5.67 -8.33 -1.28
CA PHE A 87 5.40 -9.05 -0.05
C PHE A 87 4.96 -10.49 -0.34
N SER A 88 5.24 -11.38 0.61
CA SER A 88 4.84 -12.77 0.51
C SER A 88 3.34 -12.96 0.70
N SER A 89 2.82 -14.12 0.27
CA SER A 89 1.40 -14.43 0.41
C SER A 89 0.89 -14.33 1.85
N PRO A 90 1.60 -14.77 2.88
CA PRO A 90 1.13 -14.57 4.27
C PRO A 90 0.94 -13.10 4.63
N LYS A 91 1.84 -12.22 4.18
CA LYS A 91 1.70 -10.78 4.44
C LYS A 91 0.50 -10.21 3.67
N ILE A 92 0.32 -10.61 2.42
CA ILE A 92 -0.81 -10.17 1.60
C ILE A 92 -2.12 -10.61 2.25
N ASN A 93 -2.20 -11.86 2.73
CA ASN A 93 -3.39 -12.37 3.41
C ASN A 93 -3.70 -11.57 4.68
N ASN A 94 -2.67 -11.20 5.44
CA ASN A 94 -2.83 -10.36 6.62
C ASN A 94 -3.38 -8.98 6.26
N ILE A 95 -2.88 -8.38 5.20
CA ILE A 95 -3.37 -7.09 4.68
C ILE A 95 -4.85 -7.20 4.33
N LEU A 96 -5.22 -8.21 3.55
CA LEU A 96 -6.60 -8.40 3.09
C LEU A 96 -7.55 -8.66 4.25
N GLU A 97 -7.12 -9.43 5.24
CA GLU A 97 -7.90 -9.68 6.44
C GLU A 97 -8.19 -8.40 7.20
N LYS A 98 -7.17 -7.56 7.41
CA LYS A 98 -7.35 -6.27 8.08
C LYS A 98 -8.22 -5.31 7.29
N LEU A 99 -8.08 -5.28 5.96
CA LEU A 99 -8.97 -4.49 5.12
C LEU A 99 -10.42 -4.93 5.25
N SER A 100 -10.66 -6.24 5.30
CA SER A 100 -11.99 -6.78 5.52
C SER A 100 -12.57 -6.29 6.85
N MET A 101 -11.76 -6.24 7.90
CA MET A 101 -12.18 -5.73 9.21
C MET A 101 -12.53 -4.24 9.15
N ILE A 102 -11.73 -3.45 8.44
CA ILE A 102 -11.97 -2.00 8.30
C ILE A 102 -13.33 -1.74 7.65
N PHE A 103 -13.70 -2.54 6.65
CA PHE A 103 -14.94 -2.35 5.91
C PHE A 103 -16.12 -3.19 6.43
N SER A 104 -15.95 -3.88 7.54
CA SER A 104 -17.04 -4.59 8.19
C SER A 104 -17.82 -3.65 9.12
N PRO A 105 -19.16 -3.86 9.23
CA PRO A 105 -19.97 -3.07 10.15
C PRO A 105 -19.56 -3.25 11.61
#